data_82c4991842df6f248f46165d1214f283
#
_entry.id   82c4991842df6f248f46165d1214f283
#
_cell.length_a   1.000
_cell.length_b   1.000
_cell.length_c   1.000
_cell.angle_alpha   90.00
_cell.angle_beta   90.00
_cell.angle_gamma   90.00
#
_symmetry.space_group_name_H-M   'P 1'
#
loop_
_entity.id
_entity.type
_entity.pdbx_description
1 polymer ?
#
loop_
_entity_poly.entity_id
_entity_poly.type
_entity_poly.pdbx_seq_one_letter_code
_entity_poly.pdbx_strand_id
1 'polypeptide(L)'
;IELQKILFPFLYLIMYKTKWGLTKMDSIAKRLEKHKNKLSYTSIIVGFTGMAIMTALFLMSVYKYFFVERAAVVAPLLPGSTIPGMPTLSFVHWIIAIFVLATVHEFSHGIFARMHKIKVKSSGFAFMGIILPIIPAAFVEPDEKQMQKKSKKAQLSVLSAGTFSNFIFAGIFFLILSFVLTPISGAIMEPQGVMIAGVYDGSPAFEAGVNDGEIIDSYNGVKIDSTDQLFIELNKTSPFEKVVLVTKENSYNVVLGEHPEGEERGYMGIGLANKSGVKQSILENVGKIPIKIFAWISVLI
;
A
#
# COMPACT_ATOMS: atom_id res chain seq x y z
N ILE A 1 -2.99 -15.84 -28.04
CA ILE A 1 -3.30 -14.47 -27.61
C ILE A 1 -4.71 -14.17 -28.07
N GLU A 2 -5.53 -13.64 -27.17
CA GLU A 2 -6.93 -13.27 -27.45
C GLU A 2 -7.12 -11.81 -27.06
N LEU A 3 -7.72 -11.02 -27.95
CA LEU A 3 -8.06 -9.62 -27.69
C LEU A 3 -9.54 -9.55 -27.34
N GLN A 4 -9.84 -9.20 -26.11
CA GLN A 4 -11.20 -8.94 -25.66
C GLN A 4 -11.45 -7.43 -25.69
N LYS A 5 -12.32 -7.00 -26.59
CA LYS A 5 -12.73 -5.60 -26.74
C LYS A 5 -13.88 -5.33 -25.78
N ILE A 6 -13.69 -4.43 -24.81
CA ILE A 6 -14.73 -4.03 -23.85
C ILE A 6 -15.35 -2.72 -24.33
N LEU A 7 -14.53 -1.70 -24.50
CA LEU A 7 -14.91 -0.36 -25.00
C LEU A 7 -13.79 0.15 -25.94
N PHE A 8 -13.49 -0.63 -27.00
CA PHE A 8 -12.39 -0.33 -27.91
C PHE A 8 -12.59 1.01 -28.63
N PRO A 9 -11.53 1.87 -28.77
CA PRO A 9 -10.14 1.62 -28.39
C PRO A 9 -9.79 1.99 -26.94
N PHE A 10 -10.72 2.50 -26.14
CA PHE A 10 -10.46 3.07 -24.82
C PHE A 10 -10.22 2.01 -23.73
N LEU A 11 -10.91 0.86 -23.81
CA LEU A 11 -10.76 -0.22 -22.83
C LEU A 11 -10.74 -1.57 -23.54
N TYR A 12 -9.65 -2.33 -23.36
CA TYR A 12 -9.48 -3.67 -23.92
C TYR A 12 -8.59 -4.52 -23.05
N LEU A 13 -8.68 -5.85 -23.22
CA LEU A 13 -7.86 -6.84 -22.58
C LEU A 13 -7.11 -7.66 -23.61
N ILE A 14 -5.78 -7.73 -23.49
CA ILE A 14 -4.95 -8.68 -24.23
C ILE A 14 -4.71 -9.87 -23.31
N MET A 15 -5.28 -11.01 -23.64
CA MET A 15 -5.21 -12.22 -22.82
C MET A 15 -4.23 -13.23 -23.43
N TYR A 16 -3.28 -13.69 -22.62
CA TYR A 16 -2.39 -14.80 -22.95
C TYR A 16 -2.87 -16.05 -22.22
N LYS A 17 -3.71 -16.84 -22.87
CA LYS A 17 -4.24 -18.10 -22.33
C LYS A 17 -3.17 -19.18 -22.33
N THR A 18 -3.01 -19.84 -21.20
CA THR A 18 -2.05 -20.92 -21.00
C THR A 18 -2.65 -21.99 -20.09
N LYS A 19 -2.02 -23.14 -20.06
CA LYS A 19 -2.29 -24.18 -19.06
C LYS A 19 -1.29 -24.14 -17.91
N TRP A 20 -0.40 -23.14 -17.91
CA TRP A 20 0.56 -22.96 -16.84
C TRP A 20 -0.15 -22.69 -15.52
N GLY A 21 0.33 -23.34 -14.47
CA GLY A 21 -0.30 -23.22 -13.14
C GLY A 21 -1.41 -24.24 -12.86
N LEU A 22 -2.08 -24.83 -13.87
CA LEU A 22 -3.17 -25.79 -13.64
C LEU A 22 -2.71 -26.99 -12.79
N THR A 23 -1.54 -27.55 -13.09
CA THR A 23 -0.95 -28.67 -12.34
C THR A 23 -0.65 -28.27 -10.88
N LYS A 24 -0.20 -27.03 -10.64
CA LYS A 24 0.01 -26.50 -9.30
C LYS A 24 -1.31 -26.34 -8.54
N MET A 25 -2.34 -25.82 -9.20
CA MET A 25 -3.70 -25.72 -8.63
C MET A 25 -4.23 -27.12 -8.26
N ASP A 26 -4.08 -28.11 -9.11
CA ASP A 26 -4.51 -29.49 -8.83
C ASP A 26 -3.76 -30.07 -7.63
N SER A 27 -2.44 -29.88 -7.55
CA SER A 27 -1.62 -30.37 -6.44
C SER A 27 -2.02 -29.73 -5.11
N ILE A 28 -2.23 -28.41 -5.09
CA ILE A 28 -2.64 -27.68 -3.89
C ILE A 28 -4.07 -28.07 -3.49
N ALA A 29 -4.99 -28.12 -4.45
CA ALA A 29 -6.37 -28.51 -4.20
C ALA A 29 -6.47 -29.92 -3.57
N LYS A 30 -5.66 -30.87 -4.08
CA LYS A 30 -5.58 -32.22 -3.53
C LYS A 30 -5.07 -32.24 -2.08
N ARG A 31 -4.05 -31.43 -1.77
CA ARG A 31 -3.53 -31.33 -0.39
C ARG A 31 -4.55 -30.72 0.57
N LEU A 32 -5.34 -29.76 0.10
CA LEU A 32 -6.34 -29.06 0.87
C LEU A 32 -7.70 -29.77 0.92
N GLU A 33 -7.90 -30.85 0.14
CA GLU A 33 -9.20 -31.54 0.00
C GLU A 33 -9.77 -32.01 1.34
N LYS A 34 -8.93 -32.50 2.25
CA LYS A 34 -9.33 -32.91 3.61
C LYS A 34 -9.90 -31.76 4.44
N HIS A 35 -9.50 -30.52 4.16
CA HIS A 35 -9.97 -29.32 4.85
C HIS A 35 -11.02 -28.53 4.05
N LYS A 36 -11.49 -29.07 2.92
CA LYS A 36 -12.39 -28.40 1.98
C LYS A 36 -13.58 -27.71 2.66
N ASN A 37 -14.28 -28.42 3.55
CA ASN A 37 -15.45 -27.86 4.21
C ASN A 37 -15.10 -26.66 5.09
N LYS A 38 -14.03 -26.76 5.87
CA LYS A 38 -13.55 -25.70 6.76
C LYS A 38 -13.14 -24.47 5.94
N LEU A 39 -12.31 -24.66 4.93
CA LEU A 39 -11.86 -23.60 4.02
C LEU A 39 -13.02 -22.93 3.28
N SER A 40 -14.01 -23.72 2.83
CA SER A 40 -15.19 -23.16 2.17
C SER A 40 -16.01 -22.27 3.08
N TYR A 41 -16.27 -22.68 4.32
CA TYR A 41 -17.01 -21.84 5.27
C TYR A 41 -16.19 -20.59 5.64
N THR A 42 -14.90 -20.74 5.94
CA THR A 42 -14.06 -19.61 6.29
C THR A 42 -13.96 -18.59 5.16
N SER A 43 -13.78 -19.06 3.90
CA SER A 43 -13.71 -18.14 2.75
C SER A 43 -15.02 -17.38 2.54
N ILE A 44 -16.17 -18.05 2.71
CA ILE A 44 -17.48 -17.40 2.59
C ILE A 44 -17.66 -16.35 3.70
N ILE A 45 -17.37 -16.70 4.95
CA ILE A 45 -17.47 -15.77 6.08
C ILE A 45 -16.58 -14.54 5.84
N VAL A 46 -15.31 -14.75 5.52
CA VAL A 46 -14.37 -13.64 5.26
C VAL A 46 -14.83 -12.78 4.09
N GLY A 47 -15.29 -13.40 3.00
CA GLY A 47 -15.80 -12.69 1.83
C GLY A 47 -17.01 -11.81 2.15
N PHE A 48 -18.02 -12.35 2.84
CA PHE A 48 -19.21 -11.58 3.22
C PHE A 48 -18.91 -10.52 4.28
N THR A 49 -18.07 -10.83 5.27
CA THR A 49 -17.65 -9.85 6.28
C THR A 49 -16.89 -8.70 5.62
N GLY A 50 -15.93 -9.00 4.74
CA GLY A 50 -15.20 -7.99 3.98
C GLY A 50 -16.12 -7.12 3.12
N MET A 51 -17.07 -7.73 2.44
CA MET A 51 -18.09 -7.01 1.66
C MET A 51 -18.93 -6.08 2.55
N ALA A 52 -19.40 -6.56 3.70
CA ALA A 52 -20.21 -5.77 4.63
C ALA A 52 -19.40 -4.56 5.18
N ILE A 53 -18.16 -4.80 5.60
CA ILE A 53 -17.26 -3.74 6.09
C ILE A 53 -17.00 -2.71 4.99
N MET A 54 -16.62 -3.13 3.78
CA MET A 54 -16.35 -2.20 2.68
C MET A 54 -17.58 -1.41 2.27
N THR A 55 -18.76 -2.03 2.28
CA THR A 55 -20.02 -1.33 2.01
C THR A 55 -20.30 -0.28 3.09
N ALA A 56 -20.11 -0.62 4.36
CA ALA A 56 -20.29 0.31 5.47
C ALA A 56 -19.31 1.49 5.39
N LEU A 57 -18.02 1.23 5.14
CA LEU A 57 -17.02 2.26 4.96
C LEU A 57 -17.30 3.15 3.76
N PHE A 58 -17.77 2.58 2.66
CA PHE A 58 -18.16 3.35 1.47
C PHE A 58 -19.36 4.27 1.76
N LEU A 59 -20.41 3.75 2.40
CA LEU A 59 -21.56 4.56 2.78
C LEU A 59 -21.17 5.66 3.77
N MET A 60 -20.31 5.36 4.73
CA MET A 60 -19.77 6.35 5.67
C MET A 60 -18.92 7.41 4.95
N SER A 61 -18.14 7.03 3.95
CA SER A 61 -17.36 7.94 3.12
C SER A 61 -18.27 8.89 2.34
N VAL A 62 -19.33 8.36 1.73
CA VAL A 62 -20.33 9.16 1.03
C VAL A 62 -21.03 10.13 1.99
N TYR A 63 -21.45 9.66 3.16
CA TYR A 63 -22.09 10.50 4.17
C TYR A 63 -21.16 11.65 4.63
N LYS A 64 -19.91 11.33 5.02
CA LYS A 64 -18.94 12.35 5.43
C LYS A 64 -18.67 13.37 4.32
N TYR A 65 -18.48 12.92 3.09
CA TYR A 65 -18.23 13.81 1.95
C TYR A 65 -19.33 14.86 1.73
N PHE A 66 -20.59 14.46 1.86
CA PHE A 66 -21.71 15.36 1.59
C PHE A 66 -22.16 16.17 2.82
N PHE A 67 -22.00 15.65 4.04
CA PHE A 67 -22.67 16.21 5.24
C PHE A 67 -21.73 16.68 6.36
N VAL A 68 -20.44 16.33 6.32
CA VAL A 68 -19.54 16.67 7.45
C VAL A 68 -18.31 17.47 6.99
N GLU A 69 -17.35 16.85 6.30
CA GLU A 69 -16.03 17.45 6.11
C GLU A 69 -15.56 17.51 4.65
N ARG A 70 -16.36 17.09 3.70
CA ARG A 70 -15.92 16.85 2.31
C ARG A 70 -14.69 15.96 2.18
N ALA A 71 -14.43 15.13 3.19
CA ALA A 71 -13.33 14.19 3.24
C ALA A 71 -13.81 12.76 3.01
N ALA A 72 -13.14 12.04 2.13
CA ALA A 72 -13.43 10.63 1.90
C ALA A 72 -12.75 9.76 2.97
N VAL A 73 -13.51 8.84 3.58
CA VAL A 73 -12.96 7.82 4.51
C VAL A 73 -12.18 6.74 3.77
N VAL A 74 -12.58 6.47 2.52
CA VAL A 74 -11.95 5.49 1.65
C VAL A 74 -11.63 6.16 0.33
N ALA A 75 -10.39 6.09 -0.08
CA ALA A 75 -9.93 6.58 -1.37
C ALA A 75 -9.13 5.48 -2.10
N PRO A 76 -9.17 5.44 -3.44
CA PRO A 76 -8.34 4.51 -4.19
C PRO A 76 -6.87 4.88 -4.04
N LEU A 77 -6.05 3.87 -3.75
CA LEU A 77 -4.60 4.03 -3.67
C LEU A 77 -4.04 4.05 -5.09
N LEU A 78 -3.72 5.22 -5.59
CA LEU A 78 -3.19 5.44 -6.94
C LEU A 78 -1.69 5.80 -6.89
N PRO A 79 -0.95 5.59 -7.98
CA PRO A 79 0.43 6.07 -8.08
C PRO A 79 0.50 7.58 -7.85
N GLY A 80 1.50 8.04 -7.12
CA GLY A 80 1.65 9.44 -6.73
C GLY A 80 0.82 9.85 -5.50
N SER A 81 -0.03 8.95 -4.95
CA SER A 81 -0.74 9.22 -3.69
C SER A 81 0.26 9.41 -2.55
N THR A 82 0.06 10.46 -1.79
CA THR A 82 0.79 10.71 -0.54
C THR A 82 -0.02 10.19 0.64
N ILE A 83 0.57 9.32 1.43
CA ILE A 83 0.01 8.87 2.69
C ILE A 83 0.86 9.48 3.79
N PRO A 84 0.27 10.18 4.78
CA PRO A 84 1.04 10.75 5.88
C PRO A 84 1.98 9.72 6.52
N GLY A 85 3.26 10.06 6.64
CA GLY A 85 4.30 9.17 7.20
C GLY A 85 4.83 8.09 6.26
N MET A 86 4.40 8.08 4.99
CA MET A 86 4.92 7.16 3.98
C MET A 86 5.46 7.91 2.76
N PRO A 87 6.48 7.37 2.07
CA PRO A 87 6.93 7.92 0.80
C PRO A 87 5.82 7.82 -0.26
N THR A 88 5.86 8.70 -1.24
CA THR A 88 4.94 8.67 -2.38
C THR A 88 4.96 7.31 -3.09
N LEU A 89 3.79 6.76 -3.35
CA LEU A 89 3.67 5.46 -3.99
C LEU A 89 4.13 5.53 -5.45
N SER A 90 5.28 4.92 -5.72
CA SER A 90 5.83 4.83 -7.08
C SER A 90 4.94 3.96 -7.98
N PHE A 91 4.78 4.37 -9.24
CA PHE A 91 4.03 3.64 -10.26
C PHE A 91 4.51 2.18 -10.44
N VAL A 92 5.82 1.96 -10.38
CA VAL A 92 6.42 0.62 -10.53
C VAL A 92 6.04 -0.29 -9.36
N HIS A 93 6.13 0.20 -8.12
CA HIS A 93 5.74 -0.57 -6.94
C HIS A 93 4.24 -0.88 -6.95
N TRP A 94 3.41 0.09 -7.34
CA TRP A 94 1.97 -0.07 -7.47
C TRP A 94 1.60 -1.18 -8.48
N ILE A 95 2.21 -1.16 -9.67
CA ILE A 95 1.99 -2.20 -10.70
C ILE A 95 2.40 -3.59 -10.20
N ILE A 96 3.56 -3.70 -9.56
CA ILE A 96 4.05 -4.97 -9.01
C ILE A 96 3.07 -5.49 -7.95
N ALA A 97 2.66 -4.62 -7.02
CA ALA A 97 1.73 -5.00 -5.95
C ALA A 97 0.39 -5.48 -6.50
N ILE A 98 -0.21 -4.75 -7.45
CA ILE A 98 -1.46 -5.14 -8.09
C ILE A 98 -1.31 -6.47 -8.84
N PHE A 99 -0.21 -6.66 -9.57
CA PHE A 99 0.04 -7.89 -10.30
C PHE A 99 0.16 -9.10 -9.38
N VAL A 100 0.87 -8.96 -8.26
CA VAL A 100 0.99 -10.02 -7.25
C VAL A 100 -0.37 -10.33 -6.63
N LEU A 101 -1.10 -9.28 -6.18
CA LEU A 101 -2.42 -9.44 -5.60
C LEU A 101 -3.41 -10.09 -6.57
N ALA A 102 -3.45 -9.64 -7.82
CA ALA A 102 -4.32 -10.22 -8.84
C ALA A 102 -3.96 -11.68 -9.12
N THR A 103 -2.67 -12.02 -9.18
CA THR A 103 -2.21 -13.39 -9.40
C THR A 103 -2.65 -14.32 -8.28
N VAL A 104 -2.47 -13.92 -7.02
CA VAL A 104 -2.89 -14.70 -5.83
C VAL A 104 -4.40 -14.85 -5.80
N HIS A 105 -5.13 -13.77 -6.05
CA HIS A 105 -6.58 -13.73 -6.10
C HIS A 105 -7.13 -14.73 -7.12
N GLU A 106 -6.70 -14.64 -8.36
CA GLU A 106 -7.17 -15.49 -9.45
C GLU A 106 -6.75 -16.95 -9.27
N PHE A 107 -5.50 -17.17 -8.83
CA PHE A 107 -5.01 -18.52 -8.56
C PHE A 107 -5.83 -19.23 -7.48
N SER A 108 -6.33 -18.50 -6.50
CA SER A 108 -7.19 -19.02 -5.44
C SER A 108 -8.57 -19.42 -5.92
N HIS A 109 -9.18 -18.67 -6.86
CA HIS A 109 -10.40 -19.10 -7.53
C HIS A 109 -10.21 -20.46 -8.20
N GLY A 110 -9.07 -20.66 -8.87
CA GLY A 110 -8.73 -21.92 -9.48
C GLY A 110 -8.56 -23.08 -8.49
N ILE A 111 -7.85 -22.87 -7.38
CA ILE A 111 -7.67 -23.87 -6.32
C ILE A 111 -9.03 -24.29 -5.75
N PHE A 112 -9.89 -23.34 -5.38
CA PHE A 112 -11.20 -23.62 -4.80
C PHE A 112 -12.13 -24.30 -5.82
N ALA A 113 -12.08 -23.90 -7.09
CA ALA A 113 -12.81 -24.60 -8.15
C ALA A 113 -12.39 -26.08 -8.23
N ARG A 114 -11.07 -26.36 -8.25
CA ARG A 114 -10.55 -27.73 -8.25
C ARG A 114 -10.91 -28.52 -7.01
N MET A 115 -10.87 -27.92 -5.83
CA MET A 115 -11.33 -28.56 -4.57
C MET A 115 -12.79 -29.01 -4.64
N HIS A 116 -13.64 -28.29 -5.37
CA HIS A 116 -15.04 -28.63 -5.60
C HIS A 116 -15.27 -29.46 -6.88
N LYS A 117 -14.19 -29.97 -7.47
CA LYS A 117 -14.24 -30.77 -8.69
C LYS A 117 -14.92 -30.03 -9.86
N ILE A 118 -14.60 -28.74 -9.98
CA ILE A 118 -14.96 -27.89 -11.11
C ILE A 118 -13.73 -27.78 -12.00
N LYS A 119 -13.90 -28.04 -13.29
CA LYS A 119 -12.80 -27.94 -14.26
C LYS A 119 -12.38 -26.47 -14.42
N VAL A 120 -11.10 -26.21 -14.39
CA VAL A 120 -10.52 -24.93 -14.83
C VAL A 120 -10.08 -25.10 -16.27
N LYS A 121 -10.63 -24.32 -17.19
CA LYS A 121 -10.40 -24.43 -18.64
C LYS A 121 -9.05 -23.89 -19.01
N SER A 122 -8.73 -22.69 -18.52
CA SER A 122 -7.47 -21.99 -18.78
C SER A 122 -7.10 -21.09 -17.61
N SER A 123 -5.85 -20.71 -17.55
CA SER A 123 -5.33 -19.65 -16.72
C SER A 123 -4.33 -18.86 -17.52
N GLY A 124 -3.95 -17.68 -17.07
CA GLY A 124 -2.95 -16.90 -17.77
C GLY A 124 -2.81 -15.50 -17.26
N PHE A 125 -2.15 -14.73 -18.09
CA PHE A 125 -1.92 -13.31 -17.83
C PHE A 125 -2.71 -12.47 -18.83
N ALA A 126 -3.16 -11.33 -18.39
CA ALA A 126 -3.82 -10.35 -19.22
C ALA A 126 -3.15 -8.99 -19.03
N PHE A 127 -3.26 -8.15 -20.05
CA PHE A 127 -2.88 -6.75 -19.95
C PHE A 127 -4.11 -5.91 -20.26
N MET A 128 -4.52 -5.13 -19.26
CA MET A 128 -5.61 -4.18 -19.42
C MET A 128 -5.03 -2.90 -20.02
N GLY A 129 -5.61 -2.46 -21.12
CA GLY A 129 -5.26 -1.23 -21.80
C GLY A 129 -6.33 -0.17 -21.61
N ILE A 130 -5.91 1.02 -21.18
CA ILE A 130 -6.60 2.28 -21.36
C ILE A 130 -5.69 3.07 -22.31
N ILE A 131 -5.91 2.95 -23.63
CA ILE A 131 -5.04 3.42 -24.71
C ILE A 131 -3.80 2.51 -24.88
N LEU A 132 -2.99 2.29 -23.84
CA LEU A 132 -1.84 1.36 -23.83
C LEU A 132 -2.07 0.21 -22.87
N PRO A 133 -1.62 -1.03 -23.17
CA PRO A 133 -1.80 -2.22 -22.32
C PRO A 133 -0.76 -2.20 -21.17
N ILE A 134 -0.96 -1.34 -20.18
CA ILE A 134 0.03 -1.07 -19.13
C ILE A 134 -0.25 -1.85 -17.85
N ILE A 135 -1.53 -2.14 -17.54
CA ILE A 135 -1.90 -2.77 -16.28
C ILE A 135 -1.89 -4.29 -16.43
N PRO A 136 -0.91 -4.99 -15.83
CA PRO A 136 -0.88 -6.44 -15.86
C PRO A 136 -1.96 -7.01 -14.94
N ALA A 137 -2.61 -8.06 -15.40
CA ALA A 137 -3.61 -8.81 -14.65
C ALA A 137 -3.35 -10.31 -14.80
N ALA A 138 -3.89 -11.08 -13.88
CA ALA A 138 -3.99 -12.53 -14.02
C ALA A 138 -5.45 -12.91 -14.24
N PHE A 139 -5.69 -14.09 -14.77
CA PHE A 139 -7.04 -14.64 -14.85
C PHE A 139 -7.02 -16.17 -14.73
N VAL A 140 -8.12 -16.68 -14.23
CA VAL A 140 -8.43 -18.11 -14.18
C VAL A 140 -9.86 -18.30 -14.67
N GLU A 141 -10.09 -19.29 -15.53
CA GLU A 141 -11.38 -19.55 -16.16
C GLU A 141 -11.98 -20.88 -15.66
N PRO A 142 -12.75 -20.89 -14.55
CA PRO A 142 -13.51 -22.04 -14.12
C PRO A 142 -14.63 -22.35 -15.13
N ASP A 143 -15.02 -23.62 -15.25
CA ASP A 143 -16.17 -23.99 -16.07
C ASP A 143 -17.48 -23.56 -15.40
N GLU A 144 -18.07 -22.47 -15.88
CA GLU A 144 -19.29 -21.89 -15.33
C GLU A 144 -20.47 -22.87 -15.35
N LYS A 145 -20.61 -23.67 -16.41
CA LYS A 145 -21.71 -24.65 -16.52
C LYS A 145 -21.58 -25.73 -15.43
N GLN A 146 -20.36 -26.15 -15.12
CA GLN A 146 -20.11 -27.07 -14.02
C GLN A 146 -20.31 -26.39 -12.67
N MET A 147 -19.88 -25.12 -12.53
CA MET A 147 -20.02 -24.36 -11.30
C MET A 147 -21.50 -24.15 -10.93
N GLN A 148 -22.34 -23.79 -11.89
CA GLN A 148 -23.77 -23.60 -11.68
C GLN A 148 -24.50 -24.87 -11.19
N LYS A 149 -24.00 -26.05 -11.55
CA LYS A 149 -24.55 -27.36 -11.10
C LYS A 149 -24.09 -27.75 -9.69
N LYS A 150 -23.15 -27.05 -9.08
CA LYS A 150 -22.67 -27.33 -7.73
C LYS A 150 -23.57 -26.71 -6.66
N SER A 151 -23.42 -27.18 -5.41
CA SER A 151 -24.13 -26.59 -4.28
C SER A 151 -23.83 -25.11 -4.13
N LYS A 152 -24.76 -24.33 -3.57
CA LYS A 152 -24.55 -22.89 -3.30
C LYS A 152 -23.31 -22.62 -2.47
N LYS A 153 -23.02 -23.50 -1.48
CA LYS A 153 -21.77 -23.43 -0.71
C LYS A 153 -20.54 -23.52 -1.60
N ALA A 154 -20.51 -24.46 -2.55
CA ALA A 154 -19.38 -24.56 -3.46
C ALA A 154 -19.22 -23.33 -4.35
N GLN A 155 -20.33 -22.82 -4.89
CA GLN A 155 -20.33 -21.61 -5.73
C GLN A 155 -19.81 -20.41 -4.93
N LEU A 156 -20.37 -20.15 -3.75
CA LEU A 156 -19.99 -19.03 -2.89
C LEU A 156 -18.53 -19.13 -2.43
N SER A 157 -18.06 -20.35 -2.09
CA SER A 157 -16.67 -20.52 -1.68
C SER A 157 -15.67 -20.24 -2.80
N VAL A 158 -16.00 -20.60 -4.05
CA VAL A 158 -15.18 -20.25 -5.21
C VAL A 158 -15.18 -18.73 -5.42
N LEU A 159 -16.34 -18.08 -5.35
CA LEU A 159 -16.44 -16.63 -5.53
C LEU A 159 -15.71 -15.84 -4.43
N SER A 160 -15.73 -16.33 -3.19
CA SER A 160 -15.04 -15.68 -2.07
C SER A 160 -13.55 -16.01 -1.97
N ALA A 161 -13.05 -16.98 -2.75
CA ALA A 161 -11.68 -17.48 -2.64
C ALA A 161 -10.63 -16.40 -2.89
N GLY A 162 -10.85 -15.54 -3.86
CA GLY A 162 -9.93 -14.44 -4.19
C GLY A 162 -9.78 -13.46 -3.04
N THR A 163 -10.89 -12.95 -2.52
CA THR A 163 -10.89 -12.05 -1.34
C THR A 163 -10.25 -12.73 -0.14
N PHE A 164 -10.61 -13.97 0.14
CA PHE A 164 -10.05 -14.75 1.24
C PHE A 164 -8.53 -14.88 1.15
N SER A 165 -8.00 -15.19 -0.03
CA SER A 165 -6.56 -15.30 -0.24
C SER A 165 -5.83 -13.96 -0.08
N ASN A 166 -6.42 -12.86 -0.52
CA ASN A 166 -5.85 -11.54 -0.34
C ASN A 166 -5.72 -11.19 1.16
N PHE A 167 -6.71 -11.54 2.00
CA PHE A 167 -6.60 -11.37 3.45
C PHE A 167 -5.49 -12.23 4.07
N ILE A 168 -5.36 -13.49 3.65
CA ILE A 168 -4.26 -14.35 4.11
C ILE A 168 -2.92 -13.76 3.71
N PHE A 169 -2.79 -13.31 2.44
CA PHE A 169 -1.56 -12.72 1.95
C PHE A 169 -1.21 -11.42 2.68
N ALA A 170 -2.19 -10.56 2.91
CA ALA A 170 -2.00 -9.35 3.71
C ALA A 170 -1.49 -9.68 5.12
N GLY A 171 -2.05 -10.70 5.78
CA GLY A 171 -1.58 -11.18 7.07
C GLY A 171 -0.14 -11.70 7.02
N ILE A 172 0.21 -12.50 6.01
CA ILE A 172 1.57 -13.02 5.83
C ILE A 172 2.55 -11.87 5.60
N PHE A 173 2.24 -10.92 4.72
CA PHE A 173 3.11 -9.77 4.47
C PHE A 173 3.25 -8.88 5.70
N PHE A 174 2.16 -8.68 6.45
CA PHE A 174 2.23 -7.96 7.73
C PHE A 174 3.18 -8.63 8.73
N LEU A 175 3.12 -9.96 8.85
CA LEU A 175 4.05 -10.70 9.70
C LEU A 175 5.51 -10.60 9.22
N ILE A 176 5.73 -10.72 7.91
CA ILE A 176 7.06 -10.55 7.32
C ILE A 176 7.56 -9.13 7.57
N LEU A 177 6.75 -8.11 7.34
CA LEU A 177 7.09 -6.71 7.58
C LEU A 177 7.46 -6.51 9.07
N SER A 178 6.60 -6.94 9.98
CA SER A 178 6.76 -6.68 11.42
C SER A 178 7.91 -7.47 12.05
N PHE A 179 8.08 -8.73 11.70
CA PHE A 179 9.02 -9.63 12.39
C PHE A 179 10.32 -9.88 11.62
N VAL A 180 10.37 -9.54 10.34
CA VAL A 180 11.57 -9.75 9.51
C VAL A 180 12.11 -8.43 9.01
N LEU A 181 11.34 -7.69 8.24
CA LEU A 181 11.85 -6.50 7.55
C LEU A 181 12.11 -5.34 8.52
N THR A 182 11.21 -5.06 9.46
CA THR A 182 11.40 -3.99 10.44
C THR A 182 12.62 -4.22 11.34
N PRO A 183 12.85 -5.40 11.94
CA PRO A 183 14.08 -5.66 12.68
C PRO A 183 15.36 -5.60 11.83
N ILE A 184 15.30 -6.11 10.59
CA ILE A 184 16.43 -6.02 9.65
C ILE A 184 16.73 -4.56 9.32
N SER A 185 15.69 -3.77 9.03
CA SER A 185 15.83 -2.33 8.77
C SER A 185 16.49 -1.63 9.97
N GLY A 186 16.00 -1.83 11.17
CA GLY A 186 16.58 -1.27 12.39
C GLY A 186 18.02 -1.72 12.68
N ALA A 187 18.40 -2.93 12.23
CA ALA A 187 19.78 -3.41 12.35
C ALA A 187 20.73 -2.74 11.33
N ILE A 188 20.23 -2.44 10.13
CA ILE A 188 21.01 -1.93 8.99
C ILE A 188 21.01 -0.41 8.93
N MET A 189 19.88 0.21 9.27
CA MET A 189 19.66 1.65 9.12
C MET A 189 19.86 2.38 10.45
N GLU A 190 20.29 3.63 10.36
CA GLU A 190 20.34 4.56 11.48
C GLU A 190 19.58 5.84 11.14
N PRO A 191 18.93 6.49 12.11
CA PRO A 191 18.30 7.78 11.91
C PRO A 191 19.35 8.82 11.48
N GLN A 192 19.07 9.55 10.42
CA GLN A 192 19.90 10.67 9.94
C GLN A 192 19.29 12.04 10.21
N GLY A 193 18.16 12.05 10.91
CA GLY A 193 17.40 13.26 11.27
C GLY A 193 16.03 13.29 10.63
N VAL A 194 15.37 14.41 10.77
CA VAL A 194 14.03 14.68 10.26
C VAL A 194 14.14 15.51 8.99
N MET A 195 13.56 15.05 7.91
CA MET A 195 13.52 15.76 6.64
C MET A 195 12.17 16.46 6.47
N ILE A 196 12.17 17.65 5.93
CA ILE A 196 10.99 18.37 5.49
C ILE A 196 10.54 17.69 4.17
N ALA A 197 9.47 16.91 4.24
CA ALA A 197 8.96 16.15 3.10
C ALA A 197 8.08 16.99 2.17
N GLY A 198 7.69 18.18 2.62
CA GLY A 198 6.93 19.15 1.84
C GLY A 198 6.54 20.34 2.69
N VAL A 199 6.30 21.46 2.02
CA VAL A 199 5.82 22.70 2.63
C VAL A 199 4.47 23.03 2.00
N TYR A 200 3.45 23.27 2.84
CA TYR A 200 2.11 23.57 2.34
C TYR A 200 2.02 25.02 1.87
N ASP A 201 1.43 25.21 0.68
CA ASP A 201 1.25 26.54 0.11
C ASP A 201 0.45 27.48 1.06
N GLY A 202 0.95 28.71 1.23
CA GLY A 202 0.34 29.70 2.11
C GLY A 202 0.48 29.40 3.62
N SER A 203 1.30 28.42 4.00
CA SER A 203 1.60 28.13 5.40
C SER A 203 2.68 29.05 5.97
N PRO A 204 2.78 29.15 7.32
CA PRO A 204 3.86 29.90 7.98
C PRO A 204 5.27 29.52 7.53
N ALA A 205 5.51 28.24 7.30
CA ALA A 205 6.80 27.77 6.77
C ALA A 205 7.04 28.22 5.32
N PHE A 206 6.00 28.22 4.49
CA PHE A 206 6.06 28.74 3.13
C PHE A 206 6.38 30.23 3.09
N GLU A 207 5.73 31.02 3.93
CA GLU A 207 5.99 32.47 4.05
C GLU A 207 7.39 32.77 4.57
N ALA A 208 7.93 31.91 5.43
CA ALA A 208 9.30 32.01 5.92
C ALA A 208 10.36 31.54 4.92
N GLY A 209 9.95 31.00 3.76
CA GLY A 209 10.83 30.50 2.70
C GLY A 209 11.49 29.17 3.02
N VAL A 210 10.88 28.34 3.85
CA VAL A 210 11.36 26.98 4.17
C VAL A 210 11.25 26.12 2.92
N ASN A 211 12.34 25.39 2.60
CA ASN A 211 12.36 24.50 1.44
C ASN A 211 12.09 23.04 1.83
N ASP A 212 11.43 22.31 0.95
CA ASP A 212 11.31 20.86 1.04
C ASP A 212 12.66 20.18 0.75
N GLY A 213 12.81 18.96 1.28
CA GLY A 213 14.05 18.18 1.16
C GLY A 213 15.13 18.50 2.18
N GLU A 214 15.07 19.64 2.89
CA GLU A 214 16.04 20.00 3.92
C GLU A 214 15.92 19.12 5.18
N ILE A 215 17.05 18.91 5.87
CA ILE A 215 17.10 18.12 7.11
C ILE A 215 17.10 19.10 8.29
N ILE A 216 16.13 18.95 9.19
CA ILE A 216 16.04 19.73 10.43
C ILE A 216 17.20 19.33 11.35
N ASP A 217 17.93 20.32 11.83
CA ASP A 217 18.97 20.17 12.84
C ASP A 217 18.46 20.53 14.22
N SER A 218 17.79 21.68 14.36
CA SER A 218 17.21 22.10 15.64
C SER A 218 15.95 22.94 15.47
N TYR A 219 15.16 22.97 16.55
CA TYR A 219 13.95 23.77 16.69
C TYR A 219 14.02 24.53 18.01
N ASN A 220 13.98 25.86 17.97
CA ASN A 220 14.18 26.75 19.14
C ASN A 220 15.44 26.37 19.97
N GLY A 221 16.52 25.96 19.30
CA GLY A 221 17.77 25.55 19.94
C GLY A 221 17.77 24.12 20.51
N VAL A 222 16.65 23.40 20.42
CA VAL A 222 16.57 21.99 20.79
C VAL A 222 16.91 21.14 19.58
N LYS A 223 17.92 20.28 19.69
CA LYS A 223 18.32 19.36 18.61
C LYS A 223 17.18 18.37 18.32
N ILE A 224 16.90 18.14 17.03
CA ILE A 224 15.81 17.29 16.58
C ILE A 224 16.37 16.06 15.88
N ASP A 225 16.22 14.90 16.50
CA ASP A 225 16.69 13.61 15.96
C ASP A 225 15.53 12.73 15.45
N SER A 226 14.27 13.06 15.78
CA SER A 226 13.07 12.33 15.33
C SER A 226 11.87 13.23 15.15
N THR A 227 10.90 12.79 14.33
CA THR A 227 9.62 13.49 14.15
C THR A 227 8.86 13.62 15.45
N ASP A 228 8.86 12.59 16.31
CA ASP A 228 8.16 12.62 17.60
C ASP A 228 8.73 13.71 18.51
N GLN A 229 10.04 13.91 18.51
CA GLN A 229 10.69 14.96 19.28
C GLN A 229 10.26 16.35 18.78
N LEU A 230 10.21 16.56 17.47
CA LEU A 230 9.73 17.81 16.91
C LEU A 230 8.26 18.06 17.27
N PHE A 231 7.41 17.03 17.23
CA PHE A 231 6.02 17.15 17.67
C PHE A 231 5.89 17.52 19.15
N ILE A 232 6.75 16.95 20.02
CA ILE A 232 6.77 17.33 21.44
C ILE A 232 7.14 18.82 21.61
N GLU A 233 8.11 19.32 20.84
CA GLU A 233 8.50 20.73 20.90
C GLU A 233 7.43 21.65 20.30
N LEU A 234 6.80 21.27 19.18
CA LEU A 234 5.68 22.01 18.60
C LEU A 234 4.47 22.11 19.54
N ASN A 235 4.17 21.04 20.26
CA ASN A 235 3.06 21.03 21.23
C ASN A 235 3.28 21.97 22.44
N LYS A 236 4.50 22.48 22.65
CA LYS A 236 4.79 23.47 23.68
C LYS A 236 4.58 24.90 23.21
N THR A 237 4.33 25.12 21.93
CA THR A 237 4.19 26.45 21.33
C THR A 237 2.74 26.82 21.12
N SER A 238 2.48 28.12 21.05
CA SER A 238 1.17 28.70 20.80
C SER A 238 1.09 29.30 19.39
N PRO A 239 -0.13 29.48 18.83
CA PRO A 239 -0.31 30.27 17.62
C PRO A 239 0.32 31.66 17.74
N PHE A 240 0.87 32.17 16.62
CA PHE A 240 1.56 33.45 16.48
C PHE A 240 2.90 33.55 17.23
N GLU A 241 3.37 32.50 17.86
CA GLU A 241 4.71 32.46 18.45
C GLU A 241 5.79 32.45 17.35
N LYS A 242 6.86 33.19 17.62
CA LYS A 242 8.05 33.20 16.74
C LYS A 242 9.00 32.08 17.14
N VAL A 243 9.31 31.23 16.22
CA VAL A 243 10.20 30.06 16.40
C VAL A 243 11.35 30.12 15.43
N VAL A 244 12.47 29.51 15.82
CA VAL A 244 13.64 29.37 14.97
C VAL A 244 13.75 27.91 14.55
N LEU A 245 13.61 27.66 13.24
CA LEU A 245 13.84 26.36 12.63
C LEU A 245 15.20 26.37 11.95
N VAL A 246 16.11 25.56 12.43
CA VAL A 246 17.45 25.42 11.81
C VAL A 246 17.50 24.09 11.08
N THR A 247 17.86 24.15 9.82
CA THR A 247 18.18 22.98 9.00
C THR A 247 19.69 22.85 8.83
N LYS A 248 20.17 21.79 8.22
CA LYS A 248 21.59 21.64 7.92
C LYS A 248 22.10 22.68 6.91
N GLU A 249 21.20 23.33 6.20
CA GLU A 249 21.50 24.25 5.10
C GLU A 249 21.20 25.71 5.48
N ASN A 250 20.10 25.94 6.19
CA ASN A 250 19.59 27.29 6.46
C ASN A 250 19.02 27.44 7.90
N SER A 251 18.73 28.70 8.26
CA SER A 251 18.01 29.03 9.47
C SER A 251 16.83 29.92 9.14
N TYR A 252 15.66 29.55 9.63
CA TYR A 252 14.39 30.19 9.34
C TYR A 252 13.73 30.74 10.61
N ASN A 253 13.26 31.98 10.55
CA ASN A 253 12.40 32.56 11.57
C ASN A 253 10.96 32.40 11.12
N VAL A 254 10.21 31.50 11.76
CA VAL A 254 8.83 31.20 11.41
C VAL A 254 7.89 31.79 12.46
N VAL A 255 6.86 32.47 12.01
CA VAL A 255 5.75 32.89 12.89
C VAL A 255 4.66 31.82 12.73
N LEU A 256 4.41 31.06 13.78
CA LEU A 256 3.42 29.97 13.73
C LEU A 256 2.00 30.49 13.48
N GLY A 257 1.20 29.74 12.76
CA GLY A 257 -0.21 30.03 12.53
C GLY A 257 -1.14 29.29 13.48
N GLU A 258 -2.43 29.50 13.31
CA GLU A 258 -3.48 28.70 13.95
C GLU A 258 -3.54 27.31 13.30
N HIS A 259 -3.76 26.29 14.13
CA HIS A 259 -3.87 24.93 13.63
C HIS A 259 -5.19 24.74 12.86
N PRO A 260 -5.19 24.20 11.61
CA PRO A 260 -6.41 24.08 10.79
C PRO A 260 -7.54 23.28 11.45
N GLU A 261 -7.20 22.38 12.37
CA GLU A 261 -8.14 21.56 13.12
C GLU A 261 -8.58 22.18 14.45
N GLY A 262 -8.19 23.43 14.73
CA GLY A 262 -8.59 24.16 15.93
C GLY A 262 -7.84 23.73 17.20
N GLU A 263 -6.70 23.09 17.09
CA GLU A 263 -5.84 22.76 18.23
C GLU A 263 -5.16 24.03 18.78
N GLU A 264 -4.93 24.10 20.08
CA GLU A 264 -4.31 25.27 20.73
C GLU A 264 -2.81 25.42 20.48
N ARG A 265 -2.17 24.47 19.83
CA ARG A 265 -0.74 24.53 19.47
C ARG A 265 -0.47 25.33 18.21
N GLY A 266 0.75 25.85 18.12
CA GLY A 266 1.21 26.52 16.90
C GLY A 266 1.27 25.58 15.68
N TYR A 267 0.93 26.12 14.52
CA TYR A 267 0.96 25.41 13.24
C TYR A 267 2.07 25.99 12.35
N MET A 268 2.92 25.11 11.83
CA MET A 268 4.02 25.49 10.93
C MET A 268 3.69 25.24 9.46
N GLY A 269 2.94 24.19 9.15
CA GLY A 269 2.55 23.81 7.80
C GLY A 269 3.65 23.11 7.01
N ILE A 270 4.35 22.17 7.63
CA ILE A 270 5.34 21.31 7.02
C ILE A 270 4.93 19.83 7.13
N GLY A 271 5.17 19.08 6.07
CA GLY A 271 5.16 17.63 6.10
C GLY A 271 6.53 17.10 6.55
N LEU A 272 6.55 16.10 7.42
CA LEU A 272 7.79 15.56 7.99
C LEU A 272 7.99 14.10 7.60
N ALA A 273 9.24 13.72 7.38
CA ALA A 273 9.63 12.33 7.21
C ALA A 273 10.93 12.05 7.98
N ASN A 274 11.01 10.89 8.64
CA ASN A 274 12.26 10.44 9.24
C ASN A 274 13.22 10.04 8.11
N LYS A 275 14.37 10.70 8.02
CA LYS A 275 15.44 10.29 7.12
C LYS A 275 16.29 9.23 7.82
N SER A 276 16.40 8.08 7.19
CA SER A 276 17.27 7.00 7.64
C SER A 276 18.35 6.73 6.59
N GLY A 277 19.52 6.37 7.04
CA GLY A 277 20.63 5.97 6.18
C GLY A 277 21.23 4.65 6.63
N VAL A 278 21.99 4.01 5.76
CA VAL A 278 22.70 2.78 6.11
C VAL A 278 23.80 3.12 7.10
N LYS A 279 23.89 2.36 8.19
CA LYS A 279 24.93 2.50 9.21
C LYS A 279 26.33 2.47 8.59
N GLN A 280 27.15 3.43 8.95
CA GLN A 280 28.50 3.56 8.39
C GLN A 280 29.37 2.32 8.63
N SER A 281 29.20 1.63 9.77
CA SER A 281 29.86 0.36 10.08
C SER A 281 29.53 -0.76 9.08
N ILE A 282 28.36 -0.71 8.45
CA ILE A 282 27.96 -1.70 7.43
C ILE A 282 28.59 -1.30 6.08
N LEU A 283 28.61 -0.01 5.74
CA LEU A 283 29.20 0.47 4.51
C LEU A 283 30.71 0.18 4.45
N GLU A 284 31.41 0.31 5.56
CA GLU A 284 32.84 0.01 5.67
C GLU A 284 33.14 -1.49 5.50
N ASN A 285 32.24 -2.36 6.01
CA ASN A 285 32.41 -3.82 5.92
C ASN A 285 31.95 -4.41 4.57
N VAL A 286 31.07 -3.73 3.85
CA VAL A 286 30.47 -4.20 2.58
C VAL A 286 31.18 -3.61 1.36
N GLY A 287 32.35 -3.01 1.49
CA GLY A 287 33.11 -2.33 0.42
C GLY A 287 33.38 -3.12 -0.88
N LYS A 288 32.65 -4.21 -1.13
CA LYS A 288 32.71 -5.02 -2.36
C LYS A 288 31.35 -5.35 -3.00
N ILE A 289 30.24 -4.94 -2.41
CA ILE A 289 28.90 -5.17 -3.01
C ILE A 289 28.41 -3.85 -3.63
N PRO A 290 27.96 -3.82 -4.91
CA PRO A 290 27.54 -2.59 -5.54
C PRO A 290 26.42 -1.90 -4.73
N ILE A 291 26.71 -0.69 -4.26
CA ILE A 291 25.80 0.21 -3.50
C ILE A 291 24.38 0.30 -4.11
N LYS A 292 24.26 0.09 -5.42
CA LYS A 292 22.99 0.03 -6.15
C LYS A 292 21.99 -1.02 -5.61
N ILE A 293 22.45 -2.13 -5.03
CA ILE A 293 21.58 -3.18 -4.48
C ILE A 293 20.98 -2.70 -3.14
N PHE A 294 21.75 -1.99 -2.32
CA PHE A 294 21.26 -1.44 -1.06
C PHE A 294 20.30 -0.26 -1.24
N ALA A 295 20.54 0.59 -2.23
CA ALA A 295 19.60 1.66 -2.59
C ALA A 295 18.24 1.11 -3.05
N TRP A 296 18.22 -0.05 -3.70
CA TRP A 296 16.97 -0.73 -4.06
C TRP A 296 16.22 -1.30 -2.84
N ILE A 297 16.94 -1.80 -1.85
CA ILE A 297 16.33 -2.33 -0.62
C ILE A 297 15.75 -1.18 0.23
N SER A 298 16.42 -0.04 0.31
CA SER A 298 15.93 1.13 1.05
C SER A 298 14.70 1.80 0.42
N VAL A 299 14.41 1.52 -0.85
CA VAL A 299 13.20 1.98 -1.55
C VAL A 299 12.05 0.97 -1.40
N LEU A 300 12.35 -0.27 -1.00
CA LEU A 300 11.39 -1.35 -0.79
C LEU A 300 10.91 -1.46 0.68
N ILE A 301 11.58 -0.81 1.60
CA ILE A 301 11.26 -0.71 3.03
C ILE A 301 10.79 0.70 3.35
#